data_15187dce83aa8b179cc97909eaf775b2
#
_entry.id   15187dce83aa8b179cc97909eaf775b2
#
_cell.length_a   1.000
_cell.length_b   1.000
_cell.length_c   1.000
_cell.angle_alpha   90.00
_cell.angle_beta   90.00
_cell.angle_gamma   90.00
#
_symmetry.space_group_name_H-M   'P 1'
#
loop_
_entity.id
_entity.type
_entity.pdbx_description
1 polymer ?
#
loop_
_entity_poly.entity_id
_entity_poly.type
_entity_poly.pdbx_seq_one_letter_code
_entity_poly.pdbx_strand_id
1 'polypeptide(L)'
;MVKRHLPSGSGALLVLVVLIGINLRPFLTAIGPLAGQIDAQLGLGMDRLAWVTLLPLLLIGVGVLLTPALLDKAGPRPLLGAALLLLMLGSALRLDLYSGTLLIASAALCGLGSALVQGTLPGLIKGAFAGKVPLVMGIFSACMMGGGALGAVLTPRVALHLDWSRALALWSLPVLLALLWLGWRVRLPAAAPHSAPSGEPRLIALPRAWLLIACFGIINSGYGIVVAWLAPAYLALGWSPQQGGELVAWLALAQTASGLGLPLLAACKLDRRPWMGLAIVMQVAGFGGLWLAPEAAPILWCLLCGAGLGGSFSLIMVIALDHLPDPRRAGSLSALMQGFGFILAATGPWVAARLHHLSGDFASAWQWQLGGLMLMSLLVLRLNPRHYARVMGARVMGARAMGQPAPLAQRAQTVQSDTPA
;
A
#
# COMPACT_ATOMS: atom_id res chain seq x y z
N MET A 1 11.18 27.02 17.33
CA MET A 1 10.37 26.56 16.16
C MET A 1 11.13 26.92 14.90
N VAL A 2 11.93 26.03 14.35
CA VAL A 2 12.61 26.24 13.06
C VAL A 2 11.61 25.93 11.96
N LYS A 3 11.14 26.95 11.26
CA LYS A 3 10.38 26.80 10.02
C LYS A 3 11.32 26.16 8.99
N ARG A 4 11.34 24.82 8.88
CA ARG A 4 11.96 24.16 7.75
C ARG A 4 11.11 24.45 6.51
N HIS A 5 11.60 25.35 5.66
CA HIS A 5 11.03 25.58 4.34
C HIS A 5 11.00 24.24 3.59
N LEU A 6 9.83 23.89 3.05
CA LEU A 6 9.73 22.78 2.13
C LEU A 6 10.64 23.08 0.92
N PRO A 7 11.45 22.13 0.43
CA PRO A 7 12.25 22.35 -0.75
C PRO A 7 11.36 22.80 -1.92
N SER A 8 11.85 23.74 -2.71
CA SER A 8 11.18 24.21 -3.93
C SER A 8 10.86 22.98 -4.81
N GLY A 9 9.57 22.66 -4.96
CA GLY A 9 9.10 21.46 -5.67
C GLY A 9 8.26 20.48 -4.85
N SER A 10 8.22 20.60 -3.51
CA SER A 10 7.42 19.70 -2.65
C SER A 10 5.94 19.71 -2.99
N GLY A 11 5.38 20.88 -3.39
CA GLY A 11 3.98 20.98 -3.82
C GLY A 11 3.71 20.20 -5.11
N ALA A 12 4.62 20.30 -6.10
CA ALA A 12 4.49 19.55 -7.35
C ALA A 12 4.57 18.02 -7.13
N LEU A 13 5.45 17.60 -6.21
CA LEU A 13 5.55 16.19 -5.83
C LEU A 13 4.31 15.71 -5.07
N LEU A 14 3.70 16.54 -4.20
CA LEU A 14 2.46 16.19 -3.51
C LEU A 14 1.31 16.00 -4.50
N VAL A 15 1.17 16.89 -5.48
CA VAL A 15 0.17 16.73 -6.56
C VAL A 15 0.42 15.43 -7.33
N LEU A 16 1.68 15.10 -7.63
CA LEU A 16 2.03 13.83 -8.28
C LEU A 16 1.61 12.63 -7.41
N VAL A 17 1.85 12.67 -6.10
CA VAL A 17 1.44 11.61 -5.15
C VAL A 17 -0.07 11.39 -5.19
N VAL A 18 -0.86 12.47 -5.22
CA VAL A 18 -2.33 12.41 -5.32
C VAL A 18 -2.76 11.81 -6.66
N LEU A 19 -2.23 12.34 -7.78
CA LEU A 19 -2.55 11.85 -9.12
C LEU A 19 -2.21 10.37 -9.28
N ILE A 20 -1.03 9.95 -8.82
CA ILE A 20 -0.62 8.55 -8.84
C ILE A 20 -1.55 7.72 -7.95
N GLY A 21 -1.78 8.14 -6.69
CA GLY A 21 -2.61 7.41 -5.74
C GLY A 21 -3.97 7.06 -6.32
N ILE A 22 -4.69 8.04 -6.85
CA ILE A 22 -6.04 7.84 -7.43
C ILE A 22 -6.02 6.82 -8.57
N ASN A 23 -4.92 6.67 -9.29
CA ASN A 23 -4.83 5.80 -10.46
C ASN A 23 -4.38 4.36 -10.17
N LEU A 24 -3.97 4.04 -8.92
CA LEU A 24 -3.38 2.73 -8.60
C LEU A 24 -4.38 1.58 -8.46
N ARG A 25 -5.65 1.82 -8.29
CA ARG A 25 -6.65 0.78 -7.98
C ARG A 25 -7.81 0.68 -8.99
N PRO A 26 -8.21 1.74 -9.74
CA PRO A 26 -9.39 1.67 -10.62
C PRO A 26 -9.33 0.53 -11.63
N PHE A 27 -8.16 0.26 -12.22
CA PHE A 27 -7.99 -0.80 -13.21
C PHE A 27 -8.37 -2.20 -12.70
N LEU A 28 -8.32 -2.40 -11.37
CA LEU A 28 -8.64 -3.65 -10.69
C LEU A 28 -10.09 -3.66 -10.19
N THR A 29 -10.49 -2.59 -9.49
CA THR A 29 -11.79 -2.53 -8.80
C THR A 29 -12.97 -2.32 -9.73
N ALA A 30 -12.75 -1.77 -10.92
CA ALA A 30 -13.77 -1.57 -11.93
C ALA A 30 -14.20 -2.86 -12.67
N ILE A 31 -13.41 -3.94 -12.57
CA ILE A 31 -13.69 -5.21 -13.27
C ILE A 31 -14.90 -5.93 -12.64
N GLY A 32 -14.95 -6.02 -11.31
CA GLY A 32 -15.99 -6.76 -10.60
C GLY A 32 -17.43 -6.36 -11.02
N PRO A 33 -17.80 -5.07 -10.94
CA PRO A 33 -19.12 -4.60 -11.35
C PRO A 33 -19.46 -4.82 -12.82
N LEU A 34 -18.46 -4.96 -13.70
CA LEU A 34 -18.61 -5.17 -15.14
C LEU A 34 -18.45 -6.64 -15.54
N ALA A 35 -18.18 -7.53 -14.61
CA ALA A 35 -17.83 -8.93 -14.85
C ALA A 35 -18.84 -9.65 -15.74
N GLY A 36 -20.14 -9.47 -15.50
CA GLY A 36 -21.21 -10.08 -16.31
C GLY A 36 -21.24 -9.57 -17.75
N GLN A 37 -21.01 -8.28 -17.97
CA GLN A 37 -20.96 -7.69 -19.31
C GLN A 37 -19.72 -8.16 -20.08
N ILE A 38 -18.58 -8.22 -19.41
CA ILE A 38 -17.31 -8.71 -19.95
C ILE A 38 -17.45 -10.19 -20.36
N ASP A 39 -18.03 -11.02 -19.50
CA ASP A 39 -18.21 -12.44 -19.77
C ASP A 39 -19.20 -12.69 -20.90
N ALA A 40 -20.32 -11.97 -20.92
CA ALA A 40 -21.33 -12.07 -21.99
C ALA A 40 -20.74 -11.75 -23.37
N GLN A 41 -19.79 -10.81 -23.45
CA GLN A 41 -19.20 -10.38 -24.73
C GLN A 41 -17.97 -11.20 -25.14
N LEU A 42 -17.14 -11.60 -24.17
CA LEU A 42 -15.87 -12.28 -24.47
C LEU A 42 -15.91 -13.81 -24.26
N GLY A 43 -16.94 -14.33 -23.61
CA GLY A 43 -17.10 -15.76 -23.33
C GLY A 43 -15.94 -16.37 -22.52
N LEU A 44 -15.42 -15.61 -21.54
CA LEU A 44 -14.22 -16.00 -20.80
C LEU A 44 -14.48 -17.13 -19.80
N GLY A 45 -15.67 -17.18 -19.25
CA GLY A 45 -15.99 -17.97 -18.07
C GLY A 45 -15.34 -17.41 -16.79
N MET A 46 -15.87 -17.81 -15.64
CA MET A 46 -15.44 -17.29 -14.33
C MET A 46 -13.95 -17.51 -14.05
N ASP A 47 -13.38 -18.63 -14.49
CA ASP A 47 -11.97 -18.97 -14.25
C ASP A 47 -10.99 -18.01 -14.94
N ARG A 48 -11.24 -17.70 -16.22
CA ARG A 48 -10.39 -16.75 -16.95
C ARG A 48 -10.60 -15.31 -16.48
N LEU A 49 -11.82 -14.96 -16.09
CA LEU A 49 -12.13 -13.64 -15.54
C LEU A 49 -11.43 -13.43 -14.18
N ALA A 50 -11.29 -14.48 -13.37
CA ALA A 50 -10.52 -14.41 -12.13
C ALA A 50 -9.06 -14.01 -12.36
N TRP A 51 -8.43 -14.44 -13.45
CA TRP A 51 -7.06 -14.06 -13.78
C TRP A 51 -6.88 -12.55 -14.03
N VAL A 52 -7.92 -11.85 -14.49
CA VAL A 52 -7.88 -10.39 -14.68
C VAL A 52 -7.65 -9.64 -13.36
N THR A 53 -8.05 -10.22 -12.25
CA THR A 53 -7.88 -9.64 -10.90
C THR A 53 -6.72 -10.25 -10.12
N LEU A 54 -6.47 -11.56 -10.27
CA LEU A 54 -5.41 -12.27 -9.55
C LEU A 54 -4.01 -11.96 -10.08
N LEU A 55 -3.84 -11.98 -11.41
CA LEU A 55 -2.54 -11.77 -12.04
C LEU A 55 -1.91 -10.41 -11.67
N PRO A 56 -2.64 -9.28 -11.72
CA PRO A 56 -2.10 -8.01 -11.26
C PRO A 56 -1.63 -8.03 -9.81
N LEU A 57 -2.36 -8.67 -8.90
CA LEU A 57 -1.97 -8.75 -7.49
C LEU A 57 -0.67 -9.53 -7.30
N LEU A 58 -0.50 -10.65 -8.01
CA LEU A 58 0.74 -11.41 -7.99
C LEU A 58 1.90 -10.59 -8.57
N LEU A 59 1.66 -9.89 -9.70
CA LEU A 59 2.67 -9.04 -10.32
C LEU A 59 3.01 -7.83 -9.47
N ILE A 60 2.07 -7.27 -8.70
CA ILE A 60 2.36 -6.24 -7.69
C ILE A 60 3.31 -6.82 -6.64
N GLY A 61 3.01 -8.00 -6.09
CA GLY A 61 3.86 -8.64 -5.09
C GLY A 61 5.30 -8.85 -5.58
N VAL A 62 5.45 -9.53 -6.72
CA VAL A 62 6.78 -9.82 -7.30
C VAL A 62 7.48 -8.56 -7.79
N GLY A 63 6.77 -7.67 -8.49
CA GLY A 63 7.34 -6.46 -9.08
C GLY A 63 7.84 -5.46 -8.02
N VAL A 64 7.14 -5.35 -6.88
CA VAL A 64 7.59 -4.50 -5.76
C VAL A 64 8.92 -5.00 -5.20
N LEU A 65 9.16 -6.32 -5.13
CA LEU A 65 10.45 -6.88 -4.68
C LEU A 65 11.61 -6.52 -5.61
N LEU A 66 11.35 -6.39 -6.90
CA LEU A 66 12.37 -6.03 -7.90
C LEU A 66 12.63 -4.51 -7.94
N THR A 67 11.69 -3.70 -7.45
CA THR A 67 11.74 -2.24 -7.56
C THR A 67 12.99 -1.61 -6.94
N PRO A 68 13.51 -2.01 -5.76
CA PRO A 68 14.73 -1.43 -5.21
C PRO A 68 15.93 -1.57 -6.15
N ALA A 69 16.13 -2.75 -6.75
CA ALA A 69 17.22 -2.98 -7.69
C ALA A 69 17.09 -2.17 -8.99
N LEU A 70 15.86 -2.00 -9.47
CA LEU A 70 15.56 -1.14 -10.63
C LEU A 70 15.76 0.34 -10.29
N LEU A 71 15.40 0.75 -9.08
CA LEU A 71 15.57 2.12 -8.58
C LEU A 71 17.05 2.51 -8.49
N ASP A 72 17.90 1.59 -8.03
CA ASP A 72 19.35 1.80 -7.96
C ASP A 72 19.99 1.97 -9.35
N LYS A 73 19.48 1.25 -10.36
CA LYS A 73 19.98 1.32 -11.74
C LYS A 73 19.47 2.51 -12.51
N ALA A 74 18.17 2.75 -12.49
CA ALA A 74 17.51 3.73 -13.35
C ALA A 74 17.25 5.08 -12.64
N GLY A 75 17.16 5.07 -11.30
CA GLY A 75 16.73 6.24 -10.54
C GLY A 75 15.20 6.41 -10.49
N PRO A 76 14.72 7.30 -9.60
CA PRO A 76 13.30 7.40 -9.31
C PRO A 76 12.47 7.99 -10.45
N ARG A 77 13.00 8.96 -11.19
CA ARG A 77 12.23 9.66 -12.24
C ARG A 77 11.92 8.75 -13.45
N PRO A 78 12.91 8.10 -14.10
CA PRO A 78 12.61 7.20 -15.22
C PRO A 78 11.80 5.97 -14.77
N LEU A 79 12.01 5.48 -13.54
CA LEU A 79 11.26 4.35 -13.03
C LEU A 79 9.78 4.68 -12.82
N LEU A 80 9.47 5.86 -12.24
CA LEU A 80 8.08 6.33 -12.14
C LEU A 80 7.47 6.65 -13.52
N GLY A 81 8.27 7.18 -14.45
CA GLY A 81 7.84 7.39 -15.83
C GLY A 81 7.45 6.08 -16.51
N ALA A 82 8.28 5.05 -16.40
CA ALA A 82 8.00 3.71 -16.90
C ALA A 82 6.76 3.09 -16.23
N ALA A 83 6.62 3.27 -14.91
CA ALA A 83 5.45 2.79 -14.17
C ALA A 83 4.15 3.40 -14.66
N LEU A 84 4.13 4.73 -14.83
CA LEU A 84 2.96 5.46 -15.33
C LEU A 84 2.67 5.11 -16.80
N LEU A 85 3.70 4.92 -17.61
CA LEU A 85 3.55 4.48 -19.00
C LEU A 85 2.92 3.09 -19.07
N LEU A 86 3.35 2.13 -18.23
CA LEU A 86 2.75 0.80 -18.15
C LEU A 86 1.28 0.85 -17.71
N LEU A 87 0.95 1.68 -16.71
CA LEU A 87 -0.43 1.89 -16.27
C LEU A 87 -1.29 2.51 -17.38
N MET A 88 -0.76 3.51 -18.08
CA MET A 88 -1.44 4.20 -19.18
C MET A 88 -1.68 3.24 -20.34
N LEU A 89 -0.66 2.54 -20.82
CA LEU A 89 -0.77 1.57 -21.91
C LEU A 89 -1.68 0.41 -21.54
N GLY A 90 -1.55 -0.14 -20.31
CA GLY A 90 -2.42 -1.19 -19.83
C GLY A 90 -3.90 -0.76 -19.80
N SER A 91 -4.19 0.48 -19.39
CA SER A 91 -5.55 1.02 -19.40
C SER A 91 -6.03 1.32 -20.84
N ALA A 92 -5.17 1.91 -21.68
CA ALA A 92 -5.51 2.23 -23.08
C ALA A 92 -5.72 0.99 -23.95
N LEU A 93 -5.00 -0.11 -23.70
CA LEU A 93 -5.19 -1.40 -24.38
C LEU A 93 -6.61 -1.96 -24.23
N ARG A 94 -7.39 -1.44 -23.28
CA ARG A 94 -8.79 -1.81 -23.09
C ARG A 94 -9.74 -1.12 -24.06
N LEU A 95 -9.26 -0.15 -24.85
CA LEU A 95 -10.07 0.55 -25.85
C LEU A 95 -10.45 -0.41 -26.96
N ASP A 96 -11.75 -0.53 -27.23
CA ASP A 96 -12.32 -1.40 -28.26
C ASP A 96 -11.77 -2.86 -28.21
N LEU A 97 -11.77 -3.43 -27.01
CA LEU A 97 -11.15 -4.72 -26.70
C LEU A 97 -12.13 -5.87 -26.99
N TYR A 98 -11.70 -6.81 -27.86
CA TYR A 98 -12.47 -7.99 -28.28
C TYR A 98 -11.80 -9.32 -27.91
N SER A 99 -10.73 -9.30 -27.10
CA SER A 99 -9.96 -10.50 -26.74
C SER A 99 -9.73 -10.60 -25.25
N GLY A 100 -10.12 -11.73 -24.65
CA GLY A 100 -9.88 -12.01 -23.25
C GLY A 100 -8.39 -12.10 -22.89
N THR A 101 -7.55 -12.61 -23.79
CA THR A 101 -6.10 -12.64 -23.61
C THR A 101 -5.52 -11.22 -23.52
N LEU A 102 -6.03 -10.30 -24.37
CA LEU A 102 -5.58 -8.91 -24.34
C LEU A 102 -6.06 -8.20 -23.06
N LEU A 103 -7.24 -8.54 -22.54
CA LEU A 103 -7.72 -8.05 -21.24
C LEU A 103 -6.80 -8.48 -20.10
N ILE A 104 -6.39 -9.75 -20.06
CA ILE A 104 -5.44 -10.28 -19.08
C ILE A 104 -4.07 -9.59 -19.24
N ALA A 105 -3.57 -9.43 -20.46
CA ALA A 105 -2.32 -8.72 -20.72
C ALA A 105 -2.37 -7.25 -20.27
N SER A 106 -3.49 -6.55 -20.52
CA SER A 106 -3.71 -5.18 -20.03
C SER A 106 -3.65 -5.09 -18.51
N ALA A 107 -4.28 -6.05 -17.83
CA ALA A 107 -4.28 -6.15 -16.38
C ALA A 107 -2.87 -6.43 -15.83
N ALA A 108 -2.08 -7.27 -16.51
CA ALA A 108 -0.68 -7.53 -16.18
C ALA A 108 0.18 -6.26 -16.26
N LEU A 109 0.05 -5.48 -17.34
CA LEU A 109 0.76 -4.20 -17.51
C LEU A 109 0.40 -3.21 -16.39
N CYS A 110 -0.88 -3.07 -16.05
CA CYS A 110 -1.33 -2.24 -14.95
C CYS A 110 -0.76 -2.73 -13.60
N GLY A 111 -0.72 -4.05 -13.37
CA GLY A 111 -0.14 -4.65 -12.18
C GLY A 111 1.35 -4.33 -12.02
N LEU A 112 2.13 -4.48 -13.11
CA LEU A 112 3.55 -4.12 -13.13
C LEU A 112 3.77 -2.62 -12.89
N GLY A 113 3.00 -1.75 -13.55
CA GLY A 113 3.07 -0.31 -13.31
C GLY A 113 2.76 0.06 -11.85
N SER A 114 1.71 -0.54 -11.27
CA SER A 114 1.38 -0.39 -9.85
C SER A 114 2.51 -0.85 -8.92
N ALA A 115 3.17 -1.97 -9.25
CA ALA A 115 4.28 -2.49 -8.49
C ALA A 115 5.44 -1.49 -8.40
N LEU A 116 5.85 -0.95 -9.54
CA LEU A 116 6.95 0.01 -9.62
C LEU A 116 6.64 1.30 -8.82
N VAL A 117 5.39 1.78 -8.88
CA VAL A 117 4.96 2.93 -8.07
C VAL A 117 5.04 2.60 -6.59
N GLN A 118 4.43 1.49 -6.16
CA GLN A 118 4.33 1.12 -4.75
C GLN A 118 5.70 0.82 -4.12
N GLY A 119 6.64 0.31 -4.91
CA GLY A 119 8.01 0.10 -4.45
C GLY A 119 8.85 1.39 -4.38
N THR A 120 8.54 2.40 -5.23
CA THR A 120 9.34 3.62 -5.34
C THR A 120 8.84 4.75 -4.42
N LEU A 121 7.52 4.94 -4.36
CA LEU A 121 6.91 6.13 -3.76
C LEU A 121 7.15 6.27 -2.25
N PRO A 122 7.06 5.23 -1.40
CA PRO A 122 7.26 5.37 0.03
C PRO A 122 8.64 5.92 0.40
N GLY A 123 9.70 5.44 -0.25
CA GLY A 123 11.06 5.94 -0.07
C GLY A 123 11.22 7.40 -0.49
N LEU A 124 10.60 7.78 -1.63
CA LEU A 124 10.59 9.17 -2.10
C LEU A 124 9.82 10.09 -1.14
N ILE A 125 8.66 9.68 -0.67
CA ILE A 125 7.87 10.45 0.31
C ILE A 125 8.69 10.67 1.57
N LYS A 126 9.36 9.64 2.08
CA LYS A 126 10.21 9.78 3.25
C LYS A 126 11.37 10.75 3.04
N GLY A 127 12.01 10.72 1.88
CA GLY A 127 13.11 11.62 1.55
C GLY A 127 12.67 13.06 1.34
N ALA A 128 11.54 13.28 0.65
CA ALA A 128 11.09 14.61 0.26
C ALA A 128 10.28 15.33 1.36
N PHE A 129 9.57 14.60 2.22
CA PHE A 129 8.63 15.14 3.21
C PHE A 129 9.04 14.82 4.65
N ALA A 130 10.34 14.98 4.98
CA ALA A 130 10.83 14.79 6.33
C ALA A 130 9.99 15.56 7.37
N GLY A 131 9.48 14.88 8.40
CA GLY A 131 8.58 15.43 9.42
C GLY A 131 7.09 15.45 9.05
N LYS A 132 6.71 15.19 7.78
CA LYS A 132 5.33 15.10 7.30
C LYS A 132 5.00 13.74 6.68
N VAL A 133 5.86 12.75 6.86
CA VAL A 133 5.69 11.39 6.29
C VAL A 133 4.32 10.80 6.62
N PRO A 134 3.79 10.83 7.86
CA PRO A 134 2.48 10.27 8.16
C PRO A 134 1.34 10.95 7.38
N LEU A 135 1.40 12.28 7.23
CA LEU A 135 0.41 13.03 6.45
C LEU A 135 0.44 12.62 4.99
N VAL A 136 1.60 12.63 4.36
CA VAL A 136 1.72 12.38 2.91
C VAL A 136 1.45 10.91 2.59
N MET A 137 1.87 9.97 3.45
CA MET A 137 1.51 8.56 3.33
C MET A 137 0.02 8.33 3.54
N GLY A 138 -0.61 9.06 4.48
CA GLY A 138 -2.06 9.04 4.66
C GLY A 138 -2.80 9.53 3.41
N ILE A 139 -2.37 10.65 2.81
CA ILE A 139 -2.92 11.18 1.54
C ILE A 139 -2.75 10.14 0.42
N PHE A 140 -1.56 9.57 0.27
CA PHE A 140 -1.29 8.53 -0.72
C PHE A 140 -2.23 7.32 -0.57
N SER A 141 -2.36 6.80 0.65
CA SER A 141 -3.22 5.65 0.95
C SER A 141 -4.69 5.97 0.73
N ALA A 142 -5.16 7.13 1.18
CA ALA A 142 -6.54 7.57 0.97
C ALA A 142 -6.87 7.77 -0.51
N CYS A 143 -5.96 8.38 -1.28
CA CYS A 143 -6.10 8.52 -2.73
C CYS A 143 -6.15 7.15 -3.44
N MET A 144 -5.31 6.20 -3.00
CA MET A 144 -5.31 4.85 -3.58
C MET A 144 -6.62 4.11 -3.29
N MET A 145 -7.13 4.19 -2.07
CA MET A 145 -8.40 3.56 -1.67
C MET A 145 -9.58 4.26 -2.32
N GLY A 146 -9.59 5.59 -2.27
CA GLY A 146 -10.63 6.42 -2.90
C GLY A 146 -10.65 6.24 -4.41
N GLY A 147 -9.49 6.15 -5.07
CA GLY A 147 -9.38 5.83 -6.49
C GLY A 147 -10.01 4.48 -6.83
N GLY A 148 -9.77 3.46 -5.98
CA GLY A 148 -10.42 2.16 -6.11
C GLY A 148 -11.95 2.25 -5.99
N ALA A 149 -12.45 2.99 -5.00
CA ALA A 149 -13.88 3.24 -4.83
C ALA A 149 -14.48 3.96 -6.05
N LEU A 150 -13.79 5.01 -6.54
CA LEU A 150 -14.20 5.72 -7.75
C LEU A 150 -14.24 4.79 -8.96
N GLY A 151 -13.25 3.91 -9.13
CA GLY A 151 -13.21 2.91 -10.19
C GLY A 151 -14.44 1.99 -10.18
N ALA A 152 -14.78 1.48 -9.00
CA ALA A 152 -15.92 0.58 -8.83
C ALA A 152 -17.29 1.26 -9.06
N VAL A 153 -17.40 2.56 -8.74
CA VAL A 153 -18.68 3.30 -8.81
C VAL A 153 -18.87 4.02 -10.14
N LEU A 154 -17.82 4.71 -10.64
CA LEU A 154 -17.94 5.54 -11.84
C LEU A 154 -17.90 4.70 -13.12
N THR A 155 -17.06 3.65 -13.17
CA THR A 155 -16.88 2.91 -14.42
C THR A 155 -18.16 2.23 -14.90
N PRO A 156 -18.97 1.55 -14.05
CA PRO A 156 -20.24 0.99 -14.48
C PRO A 156 -21.24 2.05 -14.96
N ARG A 157 -21.27 3.24 -14.32
CA ARG A 157 -22.15 4.34 -14.76
C ARG A 157 -21.76 4.87 -16.13
N VAL A 158 -20.46 5.01 -16.38
CA VAL A 158 -19.95 5.41 -17.68
C VAL A 158 -20.23 4.32 -18.72
N ALA A 159 -20.16 3.05 -18.36
CA ALA A 159 -20.46 1.93 -19.22
C ALA A 159 -21.94 1.85 -19.64
N LEU A 160 -22.85 2.56 -18.99
CA LEU A 160 -24.25 2.71 -19.45
C LEU A 160 -24.35 3.59 -20.71
N HIS A 161 -23.40 4.49 -20.94
CA HIS A 161 -23.38 5.42 -22.07
C HIS A 161 -22.32 5.10 -23.12
N LEU A 162 -21.22 4.52 -22.65
CA LEU A 162 -20.13 4.00 -23.47
C LEU A 162 -20.06 2.49 -23.25
N ASP A 163 -19.44 1.79 -24.17
CA ASP A 163 -19.16 0.37 -23.96
C ASP A 163 -18.28 0.14 -22.71
N TRP A 164 -18.37 -1.03 -22.04
CA TRP A 164 -17.57 -1.36 -20.85
C TRP A 164 -16.06 -1.23 -21.13
N SER A 165 -15.64 -1.60 -22.33
CA SER A 165 -14.25 -1.56 -22.77
C SER A 165 -13.73 -0.11 -22.82
N ARG A 166 -14.50 0.81 -23.41
CA ARG A 166 -14.21 2.25 -23.44
C ARG A 166 -14.25 2.87 -22.04
N ALA A 167 -15.23 2.47 -21.21
CA ALA A 167 -15.33 2.94 -19.83
C ALA A 167 -14.09 2.58 -19.00
N LEU A 168 -13.53 1.37 -19.19
CA LEU A 168 -12.27 0.96 -18.56
C LEU A 168 -11.06 1.70 -19.14
N ALA A 169 -11.03 1.96 -20.44
CA ALA A 169 -9.93 2.66 -21.11
C ALA A 169 -9.83 4.13 -20.68
N LEU A 170 -10.93 4.77 -20.30
CA LEU A 170 -10.93 6.16 -19.82
C LEU A 170 -10.00 6.41 -18.65
N TRP A 171 -9.70 5.40 -17.83
CA TRP A 171 -8.72 5.51 -16.76
C TRP A 171 -7.29 5.76 -17.26
N SER A 172 -7.01 5.62 -18.55
CA SER A 172 -5.74 6.04 -19.15
C SER A 172 -5.54 7.56 -19.11
N LEU A 173 -6.61 8.36 -19.15
CA LEU A 173 -6.53 9.82 -19.18
C LEU A 173 -5.97 10.43 -17.89
N PRO A 174 -6.46 10.10 -16.68
CA PRO A 174 -5.85 10.62 -15.46
C PRO A 174 -4.44 10.07 -15.22
N VAL A 175 -4.09 8.87 -15.74
CA VAL A 175 -2.71 8.37 -15.73
C VAL A 175 -1.82 9.21 -16.67
N LEU A 176 -2.31 9.55 -17.87
CA LEU A 176 -1.62 10.44 -18.79
C LEU A 176 -1.35 11.80 -18.14
N LEU A 177 -2.34 12.36 -17.43
CA LEU A 177 -2.17 13.62 -16.69
C LEU A 177 -1.04 13.49 -15.65
N ALA A 178 -0.97 12.39 -14.90
CA ALA A 178 0.11 12.13 -13.96
C ALA A 178 1.48 12.03 -14.64
N LEU A 179 1.54 11.38 -15.81
CA LEU A 179 2.76 11.24 -16.60
C LEU A 179 3.25 12.60 -17.13
N LEU A 180 2.36 13.40 -17.68
CA LEU A 180 2.65 14.76 -18.15
C LEU A 180 3.10 15.66 -16.99
N TRP A 181 2.43 15.56 -15.83
CA TRP A 181 2.81 16.30 -14.63
C TRP A 181 4.21 15.94 -14.13
N LEU A 182 4.54 14.63 -14.12
CA LEU A 182 5.89 14.15 -13.79
C LEU A 182 6.93 14.74 -14.76
N GLY A 183 6.63 14.75 -16.05
CA GLY A 183 7.53 15.27 -17.09
C GLY A 183 7.80 16.77 -16.95
N TRP A 184 6.77 17.55 -16.69
CA TRP A 184 6.81 19.01 -16.75
C TRP A 184 7.17 19.67 -15.41
N ARG A 185 6.56 19.24 -14.30
CA ARG A 185 6.63 19.96 -13.02
C ARG A 185 7.53 19.32 -11.97
N VAL A 186 7.79 18.01 -12.07
CA VAL A 186 8.48 17.30 -11.00
C VAL A 186 9.93 17.02 -11.38
N ARG A 187 10.85 17.55 -10.57
CA ARG A 187 12.27 17.24 -10.65
C ARG A 187 12.64 16.31 -9.51
N LEU A 188 13.04 15.09 -9.83
CA LEU A 188 13.51 14.11 -8.86
C LEU A 188 15.02 13.98 -8.99
N PRO A 189 15.74 13.70 -7.88
CA PRO A 189 17.18 13.50 -7.93
C PRO A 189 17.53 12.34 -8.87
N ALA A 190 18.64 12.46 -9.56
CA ALA A 190 19.19 11.37 -10.36
C ALA A 190 19.57 10.18 -9.47
N ALA A 191 19.70 8.99 -10.08
CA ALA A 191 20.28 7.84 -9.40
C ALA A 191 21.68 8.22 -8.90
N ALA A 192 21.89 8.23 -7.60
CA ALA A 192 23.23 8.33 -7.06
C ALA A 192 23.77 6.90 -6.89
N PRO A 193 25.02 6.64 -7.34
CA PRO A 193 25.65 5.34 -7.10
C PRO A 193 25.63 5.05 -5.59
N HIS A 194 25.00 3.96 -5.21
CA HIS A 194 24.94 3.55 -3.81
C HIS A 194 25.88 2.39 -3.60
N SER A 195 27.03 2.66 -3.02
CA SER A 195 27.79 1.64 -2.32
C SER A 195 27.07 1.40 -1.01
N ALA A 196 26.34 0.29 -0.89
CA ALA A 196 25.79 -0.11 0.41
C ALA A 196 26.98 -0.14 1.40
N PRO A 197 26.86 0.49 2.60
CA PRO A 197 27.95 0.45 3.56
C PRO A 197 28.28 -1.03 3.83
N SER A 198 29.58 -1.37 3.60
CA SER A 198 30.06 -2.71 3.83
C SER A 198 29.81 -3.10 5.30
N GLY A 199 29.05 -4.18 5.53
CA GLY A 199 28.73 -4.69 6.87
C GLY A 199 27.30 -4.47 7.38
N GLU A 200 26.39 -3.86 6.59
CA GLU A 200 24.99 -3.80 6.98
C GLU A 200 24.23 -5.11 6.64
N PRO A 201 23.38 -5.61 7.55
CA PRO A 201 22.64 -6.85 7.33
C PRO A 201 21.64 -6.69 6.17
N ARG A 202 21.46 -7.76 5.41
CA ARG A 202 20.39 -7.85 4.39
C ARG A 202 19.03 -7.74 5.09
N LEU A 203 18.14 -6.88 4.61
CA LEU A 203 16.82 -6.65 5.21
C LEU A 203 15.99 -7.93 5.33
N ILE A 204 16.08 -8.83 4.35
CA ILE A 204 15.37 -10.11 4.35
C ILE A 204 15.84 -11.06 5.48
N ALA A 205 17.07 -10.90 5.98
CA ALA A 205 17.60 -11.71 7.07
C ALA A 205 17.15 -11.22 8.45
N LEU A 206 16.50 -10.05 8.52
CA LEU A 206 16.08 -9.46 9.78
C LEU A 206 14.70 -9.99 10.21
N PRO A 207 14.56 -10.58 11.42
CA PRO A 207 13.25 -11.04 11.91
C PRO A 207 12.19 -9.93 11.94
N ARG A 208 12.63 -8.68 12.11
CA ARG A 208 11.73 -7.52 12.11
C ARG A 208 11.07 -7.29 10.75
N ALA A 209 11.76 -7.55 9.64
CA ALA A 209 11.16 -7.46 8.31
C ALA A 209 10.03 -8.48 8.15
N TRP A 210 10.21 -9.71 8.59
CA TRP A 210 9.17 -10.74 8.56
C TRP A 210 7.96 -10.43 9.45
N LEU A 211 8.19 -9.77 10.59
CA LEU A 211 7.09 -9.28 11.43
C LEU A 211 6.25 -8.23 10.69
N LEU A 212 6.89 -7.27 10.01
CA LEU A 212 6.20 -6.27 9.20
C LEU A 212 5.46 -6.92 8.02
N ILE A 213 6.08 -7.89 7.35
CA ILE A 213 5.47 -8.69 6.27
C ILE A 213 4.21 -9.39 6.77
N ALA A 214 4.28 -10.06 7.94
CA ALA A 214 3.14 -10.77 8.53
C ALA A 214 1.99 -9.78 8.85
N CYS A 215 2.28 -8.66 9.50
CA CYS A 215 1.26 -7.64 9.78
C CYS A 215 0.61 -7.11 8.49
N PHE A 216 1.41 -6.75 7.48
CA PHE A 216 0.91 -6.25 6.20
C PHE A 216 0.08 -7.31 5.46
N GLY A 217 0.53 -8.57 5.48
CA GLY A 217 -0.18 -9.69 4.87
C GLY A 217 -1.54 -9.94 5.52
N ILE A 218 -1.63 -9.93 6.87
CA ILE A 218 -2.89 -10.11 7.60
C ILE A 218 -3.88 -8.98 7.27
N ILE A 219 -3.42 -7.72 7.24
CA ILE A 219 -4.27 -6.57 6.89
C ILE A 219 -4.85 -6.74 5.48
N ASN A 220 -3.99 -7.04 4.50
CA ASN A 220 -4.42 -7.14 3.12
C ASN A 220 -5.20 -8.43 2.83
N SER A 221 -4.95 -9.52 3.57
CA SER A 221 -5.78 -10.73 3.57
C SER A 221 -7.21 -10.38 3.98
N GLY A 222 -7.39 -9.67 5.10
CA GLY A 222 -8.71 -9.21 5.56
C GLY A 222 -9.43 -8.34 4.54
N TYR A 223 -8.69 -7.44 3.87
CA TYR A 223 -9.25 -6.66 2.77
C TYR A 223 -9.72 -7.56 1.62
N GLY A 224 -8.88 -8.51 1.20
CA GLY A 224 -9.23 -9.46 0.14
C GLY A 224 -10.45 -10.32 0.48
N ILE A 225 -10.52 -10.81 1.73
CA ILE A 225 -11.64 -11.61 2.22
C ILE A 225 -12.94 -10.80 2.20
N VAL A 226 -12.95 -9.60 2.80
CA VAL A 226 -14.19 -8.81 2.90
C VAL A 226 -14.67 -8.33 1.54
N VAL A 227 -13.78 -7.94 0.65
CA VAL A 227 -14.15 -7.51 -0.71
C VAL A 227 -14.69 -8.67 -1.54
N ALA A 228 -14.13 -9.87 -1.40
CA ALA A 228 -14.59 -11.04 -2.14
C ALA A 228 -15.91 -11.61 -1.60
N TRP A 229 -16.11 -11.61 -0.29
CA TRP A 229 -17.14 -12.40 0.35
C TRP A 229 -18.26 -11.59 1.01
N LEU A 230 -18.14 -10.28 1.20
CA LEU A 230 -19.17 -9.46 1.85
C LEU A 230 -20.49 -9.48 1.09
N ALA A 231 -20.48 -9.12 -0.20
CA ALA A 231 -21.70 -9.11 -1.00
C ALA A 231 -22.32 -10.53 -1.16
N PRO A 232 -21.55 -11.59 -1.51
CA PRO A 232 -22.06 -12.95 -1.52
C PRO A 232 -22.68 -13.41 -0.19
N ALA A 233 -22.08 -13.03 0.95
CA ALA A 233 -22.61 -13.41 2.26
C ALA A 233 -24.01 -12.81 2.52
N TYR A 234 -24.21 -11.54 2.16
CA TYR A 234 -25.52 -10.89 2.32
C TYR A 234 -26.54 -11.37 1.27
N LEU A 235 -26.10 -11.73 0.05
CA LEU A 235 -26.96 -12.40 -0.93
C LEU A 235 -27.49 -13.73 -0.37
N ALA A 236 -26.68 -14.51 0.32
CA ALA A 236 -27.09 -15.76 0.96
C ALA A 236 -28.09 -15.53 2.11
N LEU A 237 -28.10 -14.34 2.74
CA LEU A 237 -29.10 -13.92 3.73
C LEU A 237 -30.38 -13.35 3.09
N GLY A 238 -30.52 -13.39 1.75
CA GLY A 238 -31.70 -12.92 1.04
C GLY A 238 -31.69 -11.43 0.65
N TRP A 239 -30.55 -10.74 0.83
CA TRP A 239 -30.41 -9.34 0.43
C TRP A 239 -30.27 -9.20 -1.08
N SER A 240 -30.66 -8.06 -1.64
CA SER A 240 -30.49 -7.79 -3.06
C SER A 240 -29.02 -7.53 -3.41
N PRO A 241 -28.60 -7.79 -4.67
CA PRO A 241 -27.23 -7.46 -5.15
C PRO A 241 -26.88 -5.98 -4.96
N GLN A 242 -27.88 -5.10 -5.09
CA GLN A 242 -27.69 -3.66 -4.91
C GLN A 242 -27.35 -3.33 -3.46
N GLN A 243 -28.07 -3.87 -2.49
CA GLN A 243 -27.81 -3.70 -1.05
C GLN A 243 -26.43 -4.24 -0.67
N GLY A 244 -26.04 -5.42 -1.19
CA GLY A 244 -24.70 -5.96 -1.00
C GLY A 244 -23.59 -5.02 -1.55
N GLY A 245 -23.83 -4.42 -2.71
CA GLY A 245 -22.94 -3.41 -3.28
C GLY A 245 -22.84 -2.13 -2.44
N GLU A 246 -23.94 -1.68 -1.84
CA GLU A 246 -23.96 -0.51 -0.94
C GLU A 246 -23.10 -0.75 0.31
N LEU A 247 -23.14 -1.96 0.88
CA LEU A 247 -22.28 -2.33 2.02
C LEU A 247 -20.78 -2.24 1.66
N VAL A 248 -20.40 -2.70 0.48
CA VAL A 248 -19.02 -2.56 -0.02
C VAL A 248 -18.64 -1.08 -0.21
N ALA A 249 -19.58 -0.24 -0.64
CA ALA A 249 -19.36 1.20 -0.78
C ALA A 249 -19.13 1.88 0.59
N TRP A 250 -19.90 1.54 1.62
CA TRP A 250 -19.72 2.02 2.98
C TRP A 250 -18.36 1.62 3.55
N LEU A 251 -17.97 0.36 3.33
CA LEU A 251 -16.64 -0.14 3.70
C LEU A 251 -15.53 0.69 3.03
N ALA A 252 -15.61 0.93 1.72
CA ALA A 252 -14.60 1.68 0.97
C ALA A 252 -14.53 3.15 1.40
N LEU A 253 -15.66 3.77 1.74
CA LEU A 253 -15.71 5.14 2.27
C LEU A 253 -14.97 5.23 3.61
N ALA A 254 -15.30 4.35 4.56
CA ALA A 254 -14.66 4.30 5.86
C ALA A 254 -13.16 3.99 5.75
N GLN A 255 -12.79 3.08 4.84
CA GLN A 255 -11.39 2.75 4.56
C GLN A 255 -10.61 3.96 4.07
N THR A 256 -11.19 4.74 3.14
CA THR A 256 -10.57 5.95 2.60
C THR A 256 -10.39 7.02 3.68
N ALA A 257 -11.44 7.29 4.46
CA ALA A 257 -11.42 8.28 5.53
C ALA A 257 -10.40 7.92 6.63
N SER A 258 -10.39 6.67 7.08
CA SER A 258 -9.48 6.18 8.10
C SER A 258 -8.04 6.07 7.59
N GLY A 259 -7.84 5.74 6.31
CA GLY A 259 -6.53 5.70 5.65
C GLY A 259 -5.78 7.03 5.74
N LEU A 260 -6.52 8.16 5.74
CA LEU A 260 -5.98 9.49 6.00
C LEU A 260 -5.99 9.83 7.50
N GLY A 261 -7.10 9.59 8.17
CA GLY A 261 -7.36 10.06 9.54
C GLY A 261 -6.41 9.46 10.57
N LEU A 262 -6.24 8.14 10.61
CA LEU A 262 -5.41 7.49 11.62
C LEU A 262 -3.91 7.86 11.54
N PRO A 263 -3.26 7.93 10.36
CA PRO A 263 -1.89 8.45 10.28
C PRO A 263 -1.77 9.89 10.74
N LEU A 264 -2.77 10.75 10.48
CA LEU A 264 -2.78 12.14 10.95
C LEU A 264 -2.84 12.21 12.47
N LEU A 265 -3.76 11.49 13.10
CA LEU A 265 -3.88 11.40 14.56
C LEU A 265 -2.61 10.81 15.19
N ALA A 266 -2.00 9.85 14.53
CA ALA A 266 -0.76 9.24 14.97
C ALA A 266 0.47 10.14 14.75
N ALA A 267 0.40 11.19 13.93
CA ALA A 267 1.55 12.01 13.53
C ALA A 267 2.26 12.68 14.71
N CYS A 268 1.52 13.04 15.75
CA CYS A 268 2.05 13.77 16.92
C CYS A 268 2.88 12.89 17.88
N LYS A 269 2.86 11.57 17.75
CA LYS A 269 3.54 10.63 18.64
C LYS A 269 4.45 9.70 17.88
N LEU A 270 5.63 9.40 18.40
CA LEU A 270 6.55 8.41 17.82
C LEU A 270 6.02 6.98 17.93
N ASP A 271 5.30 6.68 19.00
CA ASP A 271 4.71 5.36 19.22
C ASP A 271 3.37 5.26 18.47
N ARG A 272 3.35 4.46 17.41
CA ARG A 272 2.18 4.22 16.57
C ARG A 272 1.32 3.04 17.07
N ARG A 273 1.80 2.29 18.06
CA ARG A 273 1.10 1.07 18.54
C ARG A 273 -0.31 1.32 19.06
N PRO A 274 -0.62 2.38 19.82
CA PRO A 274 -1.99 2.64 20.27
C PRO A 274 -2.97 2.84 19.10
N TRP A 275 -2.54 3.54 18.06
CA TRP A 275 -3.36 3.80 16.87
C TRP A 275 -3.55 2.53 16.02
N MET A 276 -2.51 1.70 15.92
CA MET A 276 -2.61 0.39 15.31
C MET A 276 -3.54 -0.52 16.12
N GLY A 277 -3.45 -0.49 17.45
CA GLY A 277 -4.36 -1.19 18.35
C GLY A 277 -5.81 -0.77 18.16
N LEU A 278 -6.09 0.53 18.04
CA LEU A 278 -7.42 1.04 17.73
C LEU A 278 -7.94 0.50 16.38
N ALA A 279 -7.11 0.52 15.35
CA ALA A 279 -7.48 -0.02 14.04
C ALA A 279 -7.74 -1.53 14.08
N ILE A 280 -7.00 -2.30 14.90
CA ILE A 280 -7.25 -3.72 15.11
C ILE A 280 -8.59 -3.93 15.86
N VAL A 281 -8.85 -3.17 16.90
CA VAL A 281 -10.13 -3.25 17.65
C VAL A 281 -11.32 -2.98 16.72
N MET A 282 -11.23 -1.96 15.86
CA MET A 282 -12.26 -1.69 14.86
C MET A 282 -12.48 -2.89 13.93
N GLN A 283 -11.39 -3.53 13.44
CA GLN A 283 -11.50 -4.72 12.60
C GLN A 283 -12.11 -5.90 13.37
N VAL A 284 -11.67 -6.13 14.61
CA VAL A 284 -12.23 -7.22 15.44
C VAL A 284 -13.72 -7.02 15.69
N ALA A 285 -14.15 -5.80 16.00
CA ALA A 285 -15.56 -5.47 16.17
C ALA A 285 -16.34 -5.63 14.85
N GLY A 286 -15.80 -5.17 13.72
CA GLY A 286 -16.43 -5.29 12.41
C GLY A 286 -16.56 -6.74 11.95
N PHE A 287 -15.46 -7.50 11.91
CA PHE A 287 -15.50 -8.93 11.52
C PHE A 287 -16.26 -9.79 12.53
N GLY A 288 -16.20 -9.46 13.84
CA GLY A 288 -16.98 -10.11 14.88
C GLY A 288 -18.49 -9.87 14.70
N GLY A 289 -18.88 -8.64 14.35
CA GLY A 289 -20.27 -8.31 14.02
C GLY A 289 -20.79 -9.04 12.78
N LEU A 290 -19.97 -9.10 11.72
CA LEU A 290 -20.31 -9.88 10.51
C LEU A 290 -20.45 -11.38 10.79
N TRP A 291 -19.72 -11.91 11.77
CA TRP A 291 -19.81 -13.30 12.18
C TRP A 291 -21.01 -13.58 13.07
N LEU A 292 -21.17 -12.80 14.16
CA LEU A 292 -22.10 -13.12 15.25
C LEU A 292 -23.51 -12.58 15.02
N ALA A 293 -23.63 -11.43 14.35
CA ALA A 293 -24.90 -10.72 14.17
C ALA A 293 -24.89 -9.89 12.87
N PRO A 294 -24.76 -10.53 11.68
CA PRO A 294 -24.60 -9.82 10.41
C PRO A 294 -25.73 -8.82 10.13
N GLU A 295 -26.98 -9.16 10.47
CA GLU A 295 -28.14 -8.32 10.17
C GLU A 295 -28.46 -7.28 11.25
N ALA A 296 -27.82 -7.33 12.44
CA ALA A 296 -28.12 -6.40 13.53
C ALA A 296 -27.71 -4.96 13.20
N ALA A 297 -26.54 -4.77 12.57
CA ALA A 297 -26.04 -3.45 12.20
C ALA A 297 -25.08 -3.52 10.99
N PRO A 298 -25.54 -3.95 9.80
CA PRO A 298 -24.67 -4.26 8.66
C PRO A 298 -23.78 -3.10 8.24
N ILE A 299 -24.31 -1.89 8.17
CA ILE A 299 -23.55 -0.70 7.81
C ILE A 299 -22.46 -0.41 8.86
N LEU A 300 -22.77 -0.56 10.16
CA LEU A 300 -21.79 -0.33 11.22
C LEU A 300 -20.63 -1.34 11.13
N TRP A 301 -20.92 -2.61 10.89
CA TRP A 301 -19.88 -3.63 10.71
C TRP A 301 -18.98 -3.31 9.52
N CYS A 302 -19.54 -2.87 8.39
CA CYS A 302 -18.80 -2.46 7.22
C CYS A 302 -17.95 -1.20 7.47
N LEU A 303 -18.49 -0.21 8.19
CA LEU A 303 -17.74 1.00 8.56
C LEU A 303 -16.58 0.66 9.49
N LEU A 304 -16.76 -0.21 10.48
CA LEU A 304 -15.71 -0.64 11.39
C LEU A 304 -14.63 -1.46 10.68
N CYS A 305 -15.01 -2.43 9.86
CA CYS A 305 -14.07 -3.18 9.02
C CYS A 305 -13.27 -2.24 8.12
N GLY A 306 -13.94 -1.35 7.38
CA GLY A 306 -13.32 -0.42 6.48
C GLY A 306 -12.35 0.53 7.19
N ALA A 307 -12.80 1.17 8.28
CA ALA A 307 -11.98 2.08 9.06
C ALA A 307 -10.74 1.36 9.65
N GLY A 308 -10.93 0.19 10.19
CA GLY A 308 -9.82 -0.61 10.71
C GLY A 308 -8.81 -1.02 9.64
N LEU A 309 -9.29 -1.51 8.49
CA LEU A 309 -8.43 -1.92 7.35
C LEU A 309 -7.66 -0.74 6.76
N GLY A 310 -8.33 0.38 6.50
CA GLY A 310 -7.70 1.57 5.92
C GLY A 310 -6.65 2.18 6.81
N GLY A 311 -6.99 2.34 8.09
CA GLY A 311 -6.08 2.86 9.10
C GLY A 311 -4.87 1.97 9.33
N SER A 312 -5.07 0.65 9.45
CA SER A 312 -3.98 -0.32 9.62
C SER A 312 -3.04 -0.31 8.42
N PHE A 313 -3.57 -0.29 7.19
CA PHE A 313 -2.77 -0.24 5.97
C PHE A 313 -1.86 0.99 5.95
N SER A 314 -2.41 2.17 6.20
CA SER A 314 -1.64 3.40 6.18
C SER A 314 -0.62 3.46 7.33
N LEU A 315 -1.01 3.02 8.52
CA LEU A 315 -0.12 3.01 9.68
C LEU A 315 1.04 2.04 9.53
N ILE A 316 0.82 0.82 9.00
CA ILE A 316 1.91 -0.14 8.82
C ILE A 316 2.94 0.34 7.80
N MET A 317 2.50 1.09 6.77
CA MET A 317 3.39 1.74 5.81
C MET A 317 4.25 2.81 6.49
N VAL A 318 3.66 3.65 7.34
CA VAL A 318 4.40 4.66 8.12
C VAL A 318 5.37 3.98 9.08
N ILE A 319 4.92 2.95 9.80
CA ILE A 319 5.74 2.18 10.75
C ILE A 319 6.97 1.57 10.03
N ALA A 320 6.78 0.99 8.84
CA ALA A 320 7.89 0.45 8.06
C ALA A 320 8.93 1.53 7.73
N LEU A 321 8.47 2.73 7.34
CA LEU A 321 9.34 3.86 7.06
C LEU A 321 10.03 4.41 8.33
N ASP A 322 9.39 4.35 9.48
CA ASP A 322 9.94 4.82 10.75
C ASP A 322 11.10 3.94 11.27
N HIS A 323 11.24 2.69 10.81
CA HIS A 323 12.27 1.75 11.26
C HIS A 323 13.70 2.14 10.88
N LEU A 324 13.88 2.85 9.77
CA LEU A 324 15.20 3.20 9.25
C LEU A 324 15.28 4.68 8.94
N PRO A 325 16.34 5.41 9.36
CA PRO A 325 16.48 6.84 9.08
C PRO A 325 16.71 7.12 7.60
N ASP A 326 17.49 6.29 6.92
CA ASP A 326 17.79 6.45 5.49
C ASP A 326 16.54 6.18 4.63
N PRO A 327 16.12 7.16 3.78
CA PRO A 327 14.93 7.02 2.94
C PRO A 327 14.99 5.85 1.95
N ARG A 328 16.17 5.55 1.40
CA ARG A 328 16.34 4.45 0.45
C ARG A 328 16.17 3.10 1.10
N ARG A 329 16.87 2.86 2.22
CA ARG A 329 16.71 1.61 2.98
C ARG A 329 15.30 1.45 3.55
N ALA A 330 14.69 2.54 4.02
CA ALA A 330 13.30 2.53 4.46
C ALA A 330 12.34 2.19 3.30
N GLY A 331 12.58 2.74 2.10
CA GLY A 331 11.88 2.38 0.89
C GLY A 331 12.04 0.90 0.52
N SER A 332 13.27 0.37 0.59
CA SER A 332 13.56 -1.06 0.35
C SER A 332 12.87 -1.96 1.38
N LEU A 333 12.84 -1.56 2.67
CA LEU A 333 12.10 -2.29 3.70
C LEU A 333 10.59 -2.28 3.42
N SER A 334 10.05 -1.13 3.02
CA SER A 334 8.65 -1.00 2.62
C SER A 334 8.33 -1.86 1.38
N ALA A 335 9.22 -1.91 0.39
CA ALA A 335 9.08 -2.76 -0.78
C ALA A 335 9.11 -4.26 -0.40
N LEU A 336 10.04 -4.67 0.46
CA LEU A 336 10.12 -6.04 0.96
C LEU A 336 8.83 -6.44 1.72
N MET A 337 8.36 -5.56 2.61
CA MET A 337 7.11 -5.76 3.35
C MET A 337 5.92 -5.92 2.42
N GLN A 338 5.76 -5.02 1.45
CA GLN A 338 4.64 -5.06 0.51
C GLN A 338 4.72 -6.27 -0.42
N GLY A 339 5.90 -6.57 -0.97
CA GLY A 339 6.07 -7.65 -1.92
C GLY A 339 5.68 -9.01 -1.34
N PHE A 340 6.34 -9.44 -0.27
CA PHE A 340 5.99 -10.69 0.41
C PHE A 340 4.62 -10.62 1.09
N GLY A 341 4.23 -9.43 1.60
CA GLY A 341 2.94 -9.24 2.23
C GLY A 341 1.77 -9.38 1.25
N PHE A 342 1.87 -8.93 0.00
CA PHE A 342 0.83 -9.15 -1.02
C PHE A 342 0.76 -10.62 -1.44
N ILE A 343 1.90 -11.33 -1.52
CA ILE A 343 1.92 -12.78 -1.77
C ILE A 343 1.18 -13.51 -0.64
N LEU A 344 1.48 -13.16 0.62
CA LEU A 344 0.78 -13.71 1.77
C LEU A 344 -0.71 -13.35 1.76
N ALA A 345 -1.06 -12.10 1.46
CA ALA A 345 -2.44 -11.62 1.40
C ALA A 345 -3.30 -12.38 0.37
N ALA A 346 -2.71 -12.78 -0.76
CA ALA A 346 -3.41 -13.52 -1.80
C ALA A 346 -3.91 -14.89 -1.32
N THR A 347 -3.31 -15.46 -0.26
CA THR A 347 -3.78 -16.71 0.33
C THR A 347 -5.11 -16.55 1.09
N GLY A 348 -5.44 -15.35 1.61
CA GLY A 348 -6.60 -15.12 2.44
C GLY A 348 -7.93 -15.44 1.76
N PRO A 349 -8.26 -14.82 0.62
CA PRO A 349 -9.49 -15.14 -0.11
C PRO A 349 -9.57 -16.62 -0.54
N TRP A 350 -8.42 -17.23 -0.87
CA TRP A 350 -8.35 -18.65 -1.23
C TRP A 350 -8.67 -19.55 -0.03
N VAL A 351 -8.08 -19.29 1.14
CA VAL A 351 -8.39 -20.02 2.38
C VAL A 351 -9.85 -19.84 2.75
N ALA A 352 -10.38 -18.61 2.66
CA ALA A 352 -11.79 -18.31 2.94
C ALA A 352 -12.72 -19.09 1.99
N ALA A 353 -12.40 -19.17 0.69
CA ALA A 353 -13.14 -19.97 -0.27
C ALA A 353 -13.13 -21.45 0.10
N ARG A 354 -11.96 -21.99 0.47
CA ARG A 354 -11.83 -23.39 0.89
C ARG A 354 -12.61 -23.69 2.16
N LEU A 355 -12.54 -22.80 3.15
CA LEU A 355 -13.30 -22.93 4.38
C LEU A 355 -14.81 -22.89 4.13
N HIS A 356 -15.28 -21.94 3.30
CA HIS A 356 -16.68 -21.85 2.90
C HIS A 356 -17.16 -23.15 2.22
N HIS A 357 -16.35 -23.70 1.31
CA HIS A 357 -16.68 -24.97 0.64
C HIS A 357 -16.80 -26.15 1.63
N LEU A 358 -16.03 -26.14 2.73
CA LEU A 358 -16.04 -27.19 3.74
C LEU A 358 -17.16 -27.02 4.78
N SER A 359 -17.45 -25.77 5.19
CA SER A 359 -18.43 -25.47 6.25
C SER A 359 -19.84 -25.18 5.71
N GLY A 360 -19.94 -24.77 4.43
CA GLY A 360 -21.22 -24.35 3.84
C GLY A 360 -21.67 -22.93 4.24
N ASP A 361 -20.87 -22.22 5.06
CA ASP A 361 -21.19 -20.88 5.54
C ASP A 361 -20.07 -19.87 5.31
N PHE A 362 -20.39 -18.57 5.43
CA PHE A 362 -19.41 -17.49 5.32
C PHE A 362 -18.76 -17.14 6.67
N ALA A 363 -19.27 -17.66 7.79
CA ALA A 363 -18.77 -17.37 9.13
C ALA A 363 -17.31 -17.80 9.28
N SER A 364 -16.93 -18.92 8.69
CA SER A 364 -15.58 -19.46 8.70
C SER A 364 -14.54 -18.50 8.10
N ALA A 365 -14.91 -17.69 7.10
CA ALA A 365 -14.04 -16.67 6.51
C ALA A 365 -13.76 -15.53 7.49
N TRP A 366 -14.79 -15.09 8.23
CA TRP A 366 -14.65 -14.04 9.25
C TRP A 366 -13.83 -14.53 10.45
N GLN A 367 -14.07 -15.78 10.89
CA GLN A 367 -13.29 -16.41 11.97
C GLN A 367 -11.80 -16.53 11.63
N TRP A 368 -11.49 -16.92 10.39
CA TRP A 368 -10.10 -16.96 9.91
C TRP A 368 -9.41 -15.60 10.04
N GLN A 369 -10.09 -14.53 9.61
CA GLN A 369 -9.53 -13.19 9.74
C GLN A 369 -9.40 -12.74 11.19
N LEU A 370 -10.36 -13.06 12.05
CA LEU A 370 -10.26 -12.78 13.49
C LEU A 370 -9.07 -13.48 14.13
N GLY A 371 -8.79 -14.74 13.76
CA GLY A 371 -7.56 -15.44 14.19
C GLY A 371 -6.29 -14.72 13.76
N GLY A 372 -6.26 -14.24 12.51
CA GLY A 372 -5.15 -13.40 12.01
C GLY A 372 -4.99 -12.09 12.80
N LEU A 373 -6.09 -11.42 13.16
CA LEU A 373 -6.07 -10.19 13.95
C LEU A 373 -5.58 -10.42 15.39
N MET A 374 -5.90 -11.55 16.00
CA MET A 374 -5.35 -11.94 17.30
C MET A 374 -3.83 -12.11 17.22
N LEU A 375 -3.33 -12.80 16.21
CA LEU A 375 -1.89 -12.91 15.95
C LEU A 375 -1.27 -11.53 15.73
N MET A 376 -1.88 -10.69 14.89
CA MET A 376 -1.41 -9.33 14.60
C MET A 376 -1.34 -8.48 15.87
N SER A 377 -2.29 -8.60 16.79
CA SER A 377 -2.28 -7.90 18.07
C SER A 377 -1.01 -8.19 18.88
N LEU A 378 -0.61 -9.47 18.94
CA LEU A 378 0.64 -9.88 19.60
C LEU A 378 1.88 -9.35 18.88
N LEU A 379 1.88 -9.36 17.55
CA LEU A 379 3.01 -8.87 16.75
C LEU A 379 3.19 -7.36 16.92
N VAL A 380 2.11 -6.58 16.98
CA VAL A 380 2.14 -5.11 17.13
C VAL A 380 2.75 -4.70 18.46
N LEU A 381 2.60 -5.46 19.53
CA LEU A 381 3.26 -5.18 20.82
C LEU A 381 4.78 -5.10 20.69
N ARG A 382 5.36 -5.87 19.75
CA ARG A 382 6.80 -5.86 19.49
C ARG A 382 7.26 -4.65 18.67
N LEU A 383 6.37 -3.84 18.08
CA LEU A 383 6.67 -2.66 17.25
C LEU A 383 7.01 -1.41 18.10
N ASN A 384 7.77 -1.58 19.21
CA ASN A 384 8.18 -0.45 20.03
C ASN A 384 9.27 0.39 19.32
N PRO A 385 9.05 1.70 19.10
CA PRO A 385 9.99 2.56 18.38
C PRO A 385 11.36 2.69 19.07
N ARG A 386 11.43 2.50 20.40
CA ARG A 386 12.71 2.52 21.15
C ARG A 386 13.69 1.44 20.70
N HIS A 387 13.20 0.37 20.08
CA HIS A 387 14.01 -0.76 19.64
C HIS A 387 14.32 -0.75 18.14
N TYR A 388 13.79 0.17 17.35
CA TYR A 388 13.94 0.15 15.89
C TYR A 388 15.41 0.11 15.45
N ALA A 389 16.22 1.06 15.90
CA ALA A 389 17.64 1.11 15.55
C ALA A 389 18.40 -0.16 15.93
N ARG A 390 18.15 -0.69 17.14
CA ARG A 390 18.81 -1.92 17.64
C ARG A 390 18.44 -3.15 16.81
N VAL A 391 17.17 -3.32 16.48
CA VAL A 391 16.64 -4.52 15.78
C VAL A 391 16.97 -4.50 14.28
N MET A 392 17.18 -3.31 13.72
CA MET A 392 17.54 -3.13 12.32
C MET A 392 19.06 -3.17 12.08
N GLY A 393 19.86 -3.44 13.12
CA GLY A 393 21.31 -3.54 13.01
C GLY A 393 22.01 -2.20 12.73
N ALA A 394 21.31 -1.08 12.93
CA ALA A 394 21.92 0.23 12.85
C ALA A 394 22.94 0.33 13.99
N ARG A 395 24.23 0.21 13.68
CA ARG A 395 25.29 0.55 14.62
C ARG A 395 25.03 1.98 15.07
N VAL A 396 25.00 2.20 16.38
CA VAL A 396 24.98 3.53 17.01
C VAL A 396 26.32 4.20 16.68
N MET A 397 26.51 4.64 15.45
CA MET A 397 27.66 5.42 15.02
C MET A 397 27.55 6.89 15.41
N GLY A 398 26.47 7.29 16.10
CA GLY A 398 26.24 8.70 16.47
C GLY A 398 26.50 9.09 17.91
N ALA A 399 26.64 8.15 18.86
CA ALA A 399 26.81 8.49 20.27
C ALA A 399 28.27 8.75 20.70
N ARG A 400 29.26 8.38 19.88
CA ARG A 400 30.68 8.63 20.18
C ARG A 400 31.25 9.93 19.55
N ALA A 401 30.58 10.51 18.56
CA ALA A 401 31.08 11.73 17.91
C ALA A 401 30.66 13.04 18.63
N MET A 402 29.76 12.99 19.61
CA MET A 402 29.29 14.19 20.32
C MET A 402 29.60 14.20 21.85
N GLY A 403 30.45 13.33 22.34
CA GLY A 403 30.67 13.24 23.78
C GLY A 403 32.04 12.78 24.27
N GLN A 404 33.06 12.66 23.44
CA GLN A 404 34.41 12.47 23.94
C GLN A 404 35.23 13.75 23.75
N PRO A 405 35.66 14.42 24.84
CA PRO A 405 36.74 15.40 24.76
C PRO A 405 37.98 14.68 24.21
N ALA A 406 38.68 15.33 23.27
CA ALA A 406 39.92 14.83 22.72
C ALA A 406 40.86 14.36 23.83
N PRO A 407 41.53 13.20 23.69
CA PRO A 407 42.48 12.71 24.70
C PRO A 407 43.54 13.78 24.90
N LEU A 408 43.79 14.14 26.18
CA LEU A 408 44.75 15.14 26.63
C LEU A 408 46.18 14.93 26.10
N ALA A 409 46.50 13.77 25.54
CA ALA A 409 47.78 13.44 24.93
C ALA A 409 48.10 14.18 23.61
N GLN A 410 47.08 14.69 22.88
CA GLN A 410 47.35 15.47 21.64
C GLN A 410 47.53 16.99 21.88
N ARG A 411 47.17 17.50 23.06
CA ARG A 411 47.44 18.93 23.42
C ARG A 411 48.86 19.19 23.90
N ALA A 412 49.60 18.15 24.27
CA ALA A 412 50.97 18.31 24.73
C ALA A 412 52.00 18.41 23.61
N GLN A 413 51.68 18.01 22.38
CA GLN A 413 52.58 18.04 21.23
C GLN A 413 52.53 19.33 20.43
N THR A 414 51.45 20.14 20.54
CA THR A 414 51.32 21.42 19.84
C THR A 414 51.85 22.64 20.58
N VAL A 415 52.27 22.47 21.87
CA VAL A 415 52.82 23.57 22.70
C VAL A 415 54.36 23.57 22.68
N GLN A 416 55.03 22.56 22.10
CA GLN A 416 56.48 22.45 22.08
C GLN A 416 57.13 22.93 20.75
N SER A 417 56.35 23.44 19.76
CA SER A 417 56.89 23.90 18.49
C SER A 417 56.93 25.42 18.30
N ASP A 418 56.52 26.24 19.28
CA ASP A 418 56.58 27.70 19.20
C ASP A 418 57.44 28.28 20.31
N THR A 419 58.75 28.05 20.21
CA THR A 419 59.78 28.91 20.83
C THR A 419 60.76 29.38 19.74
N PRO A 420 60.72 30.65 19.37
CA PRO A 420 61.76 31.20 18.46
C PRO A 420 63.04 31.44 19.24
N ALA A 421 64.18 31.07 18.63
CA ALA A 421 65.55 31.43 19.00
C ALA A 421 65.86 32.87 18.54
#